data_d251e05ad2e1de704e702b5336e22359
#
_entry.id   d251e05ad2e1de704e702b5336e22359
#
_cell.length_a   1.000
_cell.length_b   1.000
_cell.length_c   1.000
_cell.angle_alpha   90.00
_cell.angle_beta   90.00
_cell.angle_gamma   90.00
#
_symmetry.space_group_name_H-M   'P 1'
#
loop_
_entity.id
_entity.type
_entity.pdbx_description
1 polymer ?
#
loop_
_entity_poly.entity_id
_entity_poly.type
_entity_poly.pdbx_seq_one_letter_code
_entity_poly.pdbx_strand_id
1 'polypeptide(L)'
;PKPGLVTDAHGGILFIDEIGEMDAMLQNKLLKVLEDKRAYFESTYFDPTDEKVPPYIKKLFEEGAPADFVLIGATTREARDISPALRSRCAEIYFEPLTPAHIVTIVENAAKKLDAALGDGVSSRISEYPVEGRKAINILADAFSFALERQRGESGPVAIEKSDIYEVAQVSRLYQYVTKKASDQPE
;
A
#
# COMPACT_ATOMS: atom_id res chain seq x y z
N PRO A 1 5.75 25.90 -15.17
CA PRO A 1 5.31 24.51 -15.04
C PRO A 1 5.92 23.94 -13.77
N LYS A 2 5.15 23.20 -12.97
CA LYS A 2 5.73 22.45 -11.84
C LYS A 2 6.36 21.17 -12.40
N PRO A 3 7.53 20.74 -11.90
CA PRO A 3 8.08 19.44 -12.23
C PRO A 3 7.08 18.35 -11.83
N GLY A 4 7.05 17.27 -12.59
CA GLY A 4 6.22 16.11 -12.27
C GLY A 4 6.98 15.11 -11.41
N LEU A 5 6.26 14.16 -10.78
CA LEU A 5 6.83 13.14 -9.88
C LEU A 5 8.05 12.42 -10.48
N VAL A 6 8.02 12.15 -11.78
CA VAL A 6 9.10 11.46 -12.50
C VAL A 6 10.38 12.29 -12.53
N THR A 7 10.24 13.60 -12.74
CA THR A 7 11.39 14.52 -12.75
C THR A 7 11.88 14.85 -11.35
N ASP A 8 10.96 14.88 -10.36
CA ASP A 8 11.30 15.09 -8.95
C ASP A 8 12.07 13.90 -8.37
N ALA A 9 11.86 12.70 -8.92
CA ALA A 9 12.56 11.48 -8.51
C ALA A 9 13.99 11.37 -9.05
N HIS A 10 14.44 12.32 -9.92
CA HIS A 10 15.78 12.27 -10.49
C HIS A 10 16.87 12.19 -9.42
N GLY A 11 17.78 11.23 -9.56
CA GLY A 11 18.85 10.94 -8.60
C GLY A 11 18.39 10.20 -7.33
N GLY A 12 17.13 9.77 -7.28
CA GLY A 12 16.52 9.13 -6.11
C GLY A 12 15.72 7.87 -6.43
N ILE A 13 14.59 7.71 -5.76
CA ILE A 13 13.70 6.55 -5.86
C ILE A 13 12.30 7.03 -6.21
N LEU A 14 11.68 6.40 -7.21
CA LEU A 14 10.25 6.52 -7.50
C LEU A 14 9.53 5.27 -7.02
N PHE A 15 8.69 5.41 -5.99
CA PHE A 15 7.82 4.33 -5.53
C PHE A 15 6.44 4.51 -6.15
N ILE A 16 5.93 3.45 -6.80
CA ILE A 16 4.58 3.41 -7.38
C ILE A 16 3.82 2.26 -6.71
N ASP A 17 2.84 2.63 -5.90
CA ASP A 17 1.89 1.67 -5.35
C ASP A 17 0.86 1.29 -6.41
N GLU A 18 0.46 0.03 -6.43
CA GLU A 18 -0.47 -0.56 -7.41
C GLU A 18 -0.08 -0.27 -8.87
N ILE A 19 1.21 -0.46 -9.20
CA ILE A 19 1.74 -0.24 -10.56
C ILE A 19 1.00 -1.08 -11.62
N GLY A 20 0.41 -2.21 -11.22
CA GLY A 20 -0.42 -3.06 -12.09
C GLY A 20 -1.75 -2.44 -12.50
N GLU A 21 -2.21 -1.38 -11.82
CA GLU A 21 -3.42 -0.64 -12.18
C GLU A 21 -3.16 0.45 -13.25
N MET A 22 -1.90 0.73 -13.57
CA MET A 22 -1.57 1.67 -14.64
C MET A 22 -2.00 1.10 -15.99
N ASP A 23 -2.61 1.95 -16.81
CA ASP A 23 -2.92 1.57 -18.18
C ASP A 23 -1.65 1.30 -19.01
N ALA A 24 -1.80 0.53 -20.10
CA ALA A 24 -0.67 0.12 -20.93
C ALA A 24 0.09 1.31 -21.52
N MET A 25 -0.59 2.44 -21.80
CA MET A 25 0.04 3.63 -22.35
C MET A 25 0.97 4.27 -21.31
N LEU A 26 0.53 4.37 -20.06
CA LEU A 26 1.35 4.90 -18.97
C LEU A 26 2.51 3.98 -18.63
N GLN A 27 2.30 2.65 -18.64
CA GLN A 27 3.39 1.68 -18.46
C GLN A 27 4.46 1.84 -19.55
N ASN A 28 4.05 2.02 -20.82
CA ASN A 28 4.98 2.25 -21.93
C ASN A 28 5.72 3.59 -21.83
N LYS A 29 5.05 4.66 -21.37
CA LYS A 29 5.71 5.95 -21.11
C LYS A 29 6.73 5.84 -19.99
N LEU A 30 6.39 5.15 -18.90
CA LEU A 30 7.30 4.87 -17.80
C LEU A 30 8.52 4.07 -18.27
N LEU A 31 8.29 3.03 -19.09
CA LEU A 31 9.35 2.23 -19.68
C LEU A 31 10.34 3.09 -20.48
N LYS A 32 9.82 3.97 -21.33
CA LYS A 32 10.66 4.89 -22.12
C LYS A 32 11.51 5.81 -21.22
N VAL A 33 10.92 6.32 -20.13
CA VAL A 33 11.69 7.13 -19.18
C VAL A 33 12.79 6.33 -18.50
N LEU A 34 12.54 5.07 -18.13
CA LEU A 34 13.55 4.19 -17.53
C LEU A 34 14.71 3.88 -18.49
N GLU A 35 14.41 3.76 -19.79
CA GLU A 35 15.41 3.52 -20.84
C GLU A 35 16.24 4.76 -21.14
N ASP A 36 15.58 5.89 -21.41
CA ASP A 36 16.21 7.12 -21.85
C ASP A 36 16.78 7.94 -20.69
N LYS A 37 16.34 7.65 -19.46
CA LYS A 37 16.63 8.41 -18.24
C LYS A 37 16.23 9.88 -18.37
N ARG A 38 15.22 10.13 -19.19
CA ARG A 38 14.67 11.44 -19.50
C ARG A 38 13.15 11.36 -19.65
N ALA A 39 12.47 12.38 -19.13
CA ALA A 39 11.04 12.58 -19.33
C ALA A 39 10.83 13.60 -20.46
N TYR A 40 10.13 13.19 -21.51
CA TYR A 40 9.78 14.06 -22.62
C TYR A 40 8.39 14.65 -22.42
N PHE A 41 8.23 15.88 -22.88
CA PHE A 41 6.99 16.63 -22.76
C PHE A 41 6.36 16.76 -24.14
N GLU A 42 5.08 16.49 -24.21
CA GLU A 42 4.27 16.66 -25.42
C GLU A 42 3.24 17.76 -25.13
N SER A 43 3.16 18.75 -25.99
CA SER A 43 2.12 19.78 -25.94
C SER A 43 1.74 20.22 -27.33
N THR A 44 0.46 20.18 -27.63
CA THR A 44 -0.10 20.72 -28.90
C THR A 44 0.03 22.23 -29.00
N TYR A 45 0.32 22.91 -27.90
CA TYR A 45 0.49 24.36 -27.83
C TYR A 45 1.96 24.82 -27.86
N PHE A 46 2.91 23.89 -27.93
CA PHE A 46 4.31 24.21 -28.00
C PHE A 46 4.75 24.45 -29.46
N ASP A 47 5.18 25.67 -29.77
CA ASP A 47 5.78 26.01 -31.03
C ASP A 47 7.27 26.37 -30.78
N PRO A 48 8.22 25.57 -31.27
CA PRO A 48 9.65 25.84 -31.10
C PRO A 48 10.09 27.12 -31.80
N THR A 49 9.33 27.62 -32.80
CA THR A 49 9.65 28.83 -33.56
C THR A 49 9.14 30.09 -32.87
N ASP A 50 8.26 30.01 -31.90
CA ASP A 50 7.73 31.17 -31.17
C ASP A 50 8.85 31.81 -30.33
N GLU A 51 9.21 33.05 -30.65
CA GLU A 51 10.23 33.85 -29.95
C GLU A 51 9.81 34.17 -28.49
N LYS A 52 8.52 34.12 -28.15
CA LYS A 52 8.03 34.37 -26.80
C LYS A 52 8.27 33.20 -25.85
N VAL A 53 8.59 32.03 -26.37
CA VAL A 53 8.91 30.85 -25.55
C VAL A 53 10.36 30.99 -25.03
N PRO A 54 10.55 30.98 -23.69
CA PRO A 54 11.88 31.08 -23.09
C PRO A 54 12.82 29.95 -23.57
N PRO A 55 14.12 30.22 -23.79
CA PRO A 55 15.07 29.21 -24.29
C PRO A 55 15.12 27.93 -23.45
N TYR A 56 14.99 28.04 -22.12
CA TYR A 56 15.00 26.88 -21.23
C TYR A 56 13.80 25.98 -21.45
N ILE A 57 12.64 26.55 -21.84
CA ILE A 57 11.42 25.76 -22.16
C ILE A 57 11.62 25.03 -23.48
N LYS A 58 12.18 25.72 -24.52
CA LYS A 58 12.50 25.07 -25.79
C LYS A 58 13.40 23.88 -25.59
N LYS A 59 14.49 24.05 -24.84
CA LYS A 59 15.42 22.98 -24.49
C LYS A 59 14.75 21.84 -23.75
N LEU A 60 13.82 22.13 -22.83
CA LEU A 60 13.07 21.11 -22.08
C LEU A 60 12.19 20.25 -22.98
N PHE A 61 11.55 20.84 -24.00
CA PHE A 61 10.75 20.10 -24.97
C PHE A 61 11.59 19.30 -25.96
N GLU A 62 12.74 19.85 -26.39
CA GLU A 62 13.66 19.19 -27.33
C GLU A 62 14.44 18.05 -26.68
N GLU A 63 15.03 18.28 -25.53
CA GLU A 63 15.91 17.31 -24.86
C GLU A 63 15.24 16.48 -23.78
N GLY A 64 14.05 16.87 -23.33
CA GLY A 64 13.40 16.29 -22.15
C GLY A 64 14.06 16.73 -20.84
N ALA A 65 13.43 16.44 -19.71
CA ALA A 65 13.99 16.64 -18.38
C ALA A 65 14.76 15.41 -17.90
N PRO A 66 15.84 15.55 -17.14
CA PRO A 66 16.52 14.44 -16.50
C PRO A 66 15.58 13.66 -15.58
N ALA A 67 15.58 12.33 -15.68
CA ALA A 67 14.71 11.43 -14.93
C ALA A 67 15.39 10.07 -14.70
N ASP A 68 16.60 10.08 -14.17
CA ASP A 68 17.33 8.88 -13.78
C ASP A 68 17.01 8.56 -12.31
N PHE A 69 16.30 7.47 -12.06
CA PHE A 69 15.85 7.06 -10.72
C PHE A 69 15.77 5.54 -10.63
N VAL A 70 15.73 5.02 -9.40
CA VAL A 70 15.39 3.62 -9.13
C VAL A 70 13.87 3.51 -9.02
N LEU A 71 13.25 2.64 -9.83
CA LEU A 71 11.84 2.35 -9.74
C LEU A 71 11.59 1.23 -8.73
N ILE A 72 10.66 1.45 -7.80
CA ILE A 72 10.09 0.42 -6.94
C ILE A 72 8.58 0.40 -7.22
N GLY A 73 8.07 -0.71 -7.75
CA GLY A 73 6.65 -0.91 -7.98
C GLY A 73 6.09 -1.94 -7.02
N ALA A 74 4.95 -1.66 -6.40
CA ALA A 74 4.17 -2.63 -5.65
C ALA A 74 2.86 -2.91 -6.39
N THR A 75 2.36 -4.14 -6.30
CA THR A 75 1.08 -4.52 -6.92
C THR A 75 0.48 -5.75 -6.23
N THR A 76 -0.84 -5.80 -6.22
CA THR A 76 -1.62 -6.99 -5.88
C THR A 76 -2.03 -7.81 -7.10
N ARG A 77 -1.76 -7.29 -8.30
CA ARG A 77 -2.07 -7.96 -9.58
C ARG A 77 -1.10 -9.10 -9.87
N GLU A 78 -1.56 -10.04 -10.69
CA GLU A 78 -0.71 -11.11 -11.18
C GLU A 78 0.34 -10.58 -12.16
N ALA A 79 1.45 -11.30 -12.25
CA ALA A 79 2.56 -10.95 -13.14
C ALA A 79 2.14 -10.74 -14.62
N ARG A 80 1.10 -11.46 -15.07
CA ARG A 80 0.55 -11.32 -16.44
C ARG A 80 -0.13 -9.98 -16.72
N ASP A 81 -0.55 -9.25 -15.68
CA ASP A 81 -1.24 -7.97 -15.79
C ASP A 81 -0.27 -6.79 -15.93
N ILE A 82 1.03 -7.04 -15.74
CA ILE A 82 2.09 -6.05 -15.89
C ILE A 82 2.81 -6.28 -17.22
N SER A 83 3.11 -5.19 -17.93
CA SER A 83 3.86 -5.23 -19.19
C SER A 83 5.12 -6.12 -19.08
N PRO A 84 5.28 -7.15 -19.92
CA PRO A 84 6.48 -7.97 -19.93
C PRO A 84 7.77 -7.17 -20.09
N ALA A 85 7.71 -6.06 -20.85
CA ALA A 85 8.84 -5.17 -21.07
C ALA A 85 9.25 -4.44 -19.79
N LEU A 86 8.29 -4.03 -18.95
CA LEU A 86 8.56 -3.42 -17.66
C LEU A 86 9.12 -4.47 -16.68
N ARG A 87 8.50 -5.65 -16.61
CA ARG A 87 8.94 -6.75 -15.73
C ARG A 87 10.36 -7.19 -16.03
N SER A 88 10.74 -7.32 -17.30
CA SER A 88 12.09 -7.77 -17.70
C SER A 88 13.22 -6.84 -17.22
N ARG A 89 12.89 -5.63 -16.78
CA ARG A 89 13.83 -4.62 -16.25
C ARG A 89 13.81 -4.52 -14.73
N CYS A 90 12.94 -5.26 -14.07
CA CYS A 90 12.78 -5.25 -12.62
C CYS A 90 13.21 -6.59 -12.01
N ALA A 91 13.75 -6.56 -10.80
CA ALA A 91 13.83 -7.74 -9.95
C ALA A 91 12.45 -7.98 -9.33
N GLU A 92 11.92 -9.19 -9.45
CA GLU A 92 10.61 -9.54 -8.89
C GLU A 92 10.79 -10.11 -7.48
N ILE A 93 10.04 -9.55 -6.53
CA ILE A 93 10.00 -10.00 -5.14
C ILE A 93 8.56 -10.39 -4.82
N TYR A 94 8.37 -11.64 -4.42
CA TYR A 94 7.05 -12.17 -4.06
C TYR A 94 6.89 -12.21 -2.55
N PHE A 95 5.72 -11.78 -2.08
CA PHE A 95 5.33 -11.85 -0.68
C PHE A 95 4.32 -12.98 -0.49
N GLU A 96 4.63 -13.86 0.46
CA GLU A 96 3.72 -14.92 0.88
C GLU A 96 2.54 -14.33 1.68
N PRO A 97 1.35 -14.96 1.61
CA PRO A 97 0.24 -14.60 2.46
C PRO A 97 0.61 -14.68 3.95
N LEU A 98 0.05 -13.79 4.75
CA LEU A 98 0.29 -13.79 6.19
C LEU A 98 -0.32 -15.04 6.83
N THR A 99 0.48 -15.72 7.66
CA THR A 99 0.01 -16.82 8.50
C THR A 99 -0.66 -16.28 9.78
N PRO A 100 -1.46 -17.08 10.50
CA PRO A 100 -1.99 -16.70 11.82
C PRO A 100 -0.89 -16.25 12.80
N ALA A 101 0.28 -16.88 12.79
CA ALA A 101 1.43 -16.47 13.61
C ALA A 101 1.93 -15.07 13.26
N HIS A 102 1.96 -14.72 11.97
CA HIS A 102 2.31 -13.37 11.54
C HIS A 102 1.27 -12.35 12.02
N ILE A 103 -0.02 -12.68 11.98
CA ILE A 103 -1.09 -11.81 12.49
C ILE A 103 -0.94 -11.57 13.99
N VAL A 104 -0.65 -12.62 14.77
CA VAL A 104 -0.35 -12.49 16.22
C VAL A 104 0.77 -11.47 16.45
N THR A 105 1.90 -11.64 15.77
CA THR A 105 3.04 -10.73 15.90
C THR A 105 2.69 -9.28 15.52
N ILE A 106 1.91 -9.10 14.44
CA ILE A 106 1.46 -7.76 14.00
C ILE A 106 0.58 -7.11 15.07
N VAL A 107 -0.37 -7.84 15.64
CA VAL A 107 -1.28 -7.36 16.69
C VAL A 107 -0.51 -6.99 17.96
N GLU A 108 0.41 -7.84 18.41
CA GLU A 108 1.23 -7.56 19.60
C GLU A 108 2.12 -6.32 19.42
N ASN A 109 2.73 -6.16 18.24
CA ASN A 109 3.52 -4.98 17.94
C ASN A 109 2.66 -3.70 17.83
N ALA A 110 1.44 -3.80 17.32
CA ALA A 110 0.51 -2.69 17.27
C ALA A 110 0.02 -2.30 18.68
N ALA A 111 -0.30 -3.27 19.53
CA ALA A 111 -0.68 -3.01 20.92
C ALA A 111 0.41 -2.28 21.72
N LYS A 112 1.68 -2.68 21.54
CA LYS A 112 2.82 -1.97 22.14
C LYS A 112 2.91 -0.50 21.70
N LYS A 113 2.61 -0.20 20.43
CA LYS A 113 2.61 1.18 19.92
C LYS A 113 1.43 2.01 20.47
N LEU A 114 0.33 1.35 20.83
CA LEU A 114 -0.84 1.97 21.46
C LEU A 114 -0.69 2.12 22.98
N ASP A 115 0.40 1.62 23.57
CA ASP A 115 0.58 1.49 25.03
C ASP A 115 -0.59 0.72 25.68
N ALA A 116 -1.08 -0.32 24.99
CA ALA A 116 -2.18 -1.16 25.42
C ALA A 116 -1.68 -2.51 25.91
N ALA A 117 -2.24 -2.98 27.01
CA ALA A 117 -2.05 -4.34 27.49
C ALA A 117 -3.01 -5.30 26.75
N LEU A 118 -2.51 -6.47 26.36
CA LEU A 118 -3.35 -7.54 25.77
C LEU A 118 -3.63 -8.60 26.82
N GLY A 119 -4.90 -8.87 27.06
CA GLY A 119 -5.33 -10.02 27.85
C GLY A 119 -5.01 -11.36 27.16
N ASP A 120 -5.11 -12.45 27.93
CA ASP A 120 -4.76 -13.79 27.46
C ASP A 120 -5.52 -14.20 26.19
N GLY A 121 -4.74 -14.50 25.14
CA GLY A 121 -5.24 -15.01 23.87
C GLY A 121 -6.02 -14.01 23.02
N VAL A 122 -5.90 -12.69 23.26
CA VAL A 122 -6.50 -11.65 22.42
C VAL A 122 -5.89 -11.67 21.02
N SER A 123 -4.55 -11.66 20.91
CA SER A 123 -3.86 -11.71 19.63
C SER A 123 -4.18 -12.99 18.85
N SER A 124 -4.23 -14.14 19.53
CA SER A 124 -4.64 -15.40 18.93
C SER A 124 -6.08 -15.35 18.43
N ARG A 125 -6.99 -14.75 19.21
CA ARG A 125 -8.39 -14.61 18.80
C ARG A 125 -8.54 -13.78 17.53
N ILE A 126 -7.78 -12.68 17.40
CA ILE A 126 -7.77 -11.87 16.16
C ILE A 126 -7.24 -12.69 14.98
N SER A 127 -6.23 -13.53 15.20
CA SER A 127 -5.62 -14.35 14.12
C SER A 127 -6.53 -15.49 13.62
N GLU A 128 -7.57 -15.85 14.34
CA GLU A 128 -8.58 -16.83 13.91
C GLU A 128 -9.52 -16.28 12.82
N TYR A 129 -9.65 -14.97 12.71
CA TYR A 129 -10.40 -14.36 11.61
C TYR A 129 -9.57 -14.42 10.32
N PRO A 130 -10.21 -14.67 9.16
CA PRO A 130 -9.52 -14.65 7.86
C PRO A 130 -9.24 -13.21 7.43
N VAL A 131 -8.26 -12.60 8.08
CA VAL A 131 -7.96 -11.16 7.90
C VAL A 131 -6.51 -10.94 7.51
N GLU A 132 -6.29 -9.90 6.72
CA GLU A 132 -4.99 -9.37 6.42
C GLU A 132 -4.47 -8.47 7.55
N GLY A 133 -3.16 -8.16 7.54
CA GLY A 133 -2.52 -7.39 8.60
C GLY A 133 -3.20 -6.05 8.90
N ARG A 134 -3.60 -5.30 7.86
CA ARG A 134 -4.32 -4.02 8.01
C ARG A 134 -5.66 -4.21 8.73
N LYS A 135 -6.41 -5.22 8.35
CA LYS A 135 -7.70 -5.54 8.97
C LYS A 135 -7.53 -5.99 10.42
N ALA A 136 -6.48 -6.76 10.73
CA ALA A 136 -6.16 -7.18 12.09
C ALA A 136 -5.84 -5.97 12.99
N ILE A 137 -5.08 -4.99 12.47
CA ILE A 137 -4.80 -3.73 13.18
C ILE A 137 -6.08 -2.92 13.41
N ASN A 138 -6.99 -2.87 12.43
CA ASN A 138 -8.27 -2.17 12.59
C ASN A 138 -9.13 -2.84 13.67
N ILE A 139 -9.20 -4.17 13.70
CA ILE A 139 -9.90 -4.91 14.76
C ILE A 139 -9.32 -4.57 16.13
N LEU A 140 -7.99 -4.53 16.25
CA LEU A 140 -7.33 -4.15 17.49
C LEU A 140 -7.67 -2.71 17.90
N ALA A 141 -7.66 -1.76 16.97
CA ALA A 141 -8.00 -0.35 17.24
C ALA A 141 -9.46 -0.18 17.69
N ASP A 142 -10.38 -0.89 17.04
CA ASP A 142 -11.79 -0.90 17.43
C ASP A 142 -11.95 -1.52 18.84
N ALA A 143 -11.27 -2.64 19.12
CA ALA A 143 -11.30 -3.30 20.43
C ALA A 143 -10.67 -2.40 21.52
N PHE A 144 -9.61 -1.65 21.20
CA PHE A 144 -9.05 -0.65 22.12
C PHE A 144 -10.08 0.42 22.49
N SER A 145 -10.91 0.84 21.54
CA SER A 145 -11.98 1.82 21.78
C SER A 145 -13.05 1.27 22.74
N PHE A 146 -13.43 0.00 22.59
CA PHE A 146 -14.35 -0.67 23.53
C PHE A 146 -13.72 -0.86 24.90
N ALA A 147 -12.46 -1.28 24.98
CA ALA A 147 -11.72 -1.42 26.22
C ALA A 147 -11.60 -0.09 26.96
N LEU A 148 -11.33 1.01 26.25
CA LEU A 148 -11.25 2.35 26.80
C LEU A 148 -12.57 2.81 27.42
N GLU A 149 -13.69 2.54 26.77
CA GLU A 149 -15.01 2.86 27.30
C GLU A 149 -15.35 1.99 28.53
N ARG A 150 -15.01 0.68 28.49
CA ARG A 150 -15.21 -0.25 29.63
C ARG A 150 -14.40 0.17 30.87
N GLN A 151 -13.18 0.66 30.67
CA GLN A 151 -12.26 1.09 31.74
C GLN A 151 -12.37 2.59 32.07
N ARG A 152 -13.44 3.24 31.65
CA ARG A 152 -13.63 4.67 31.85
C ARG A 152 -13.59 5.04 33.34
N GLY A 153 -12.60 5.88 33.70
CA GLY A 153 -12.37 6.30 35.09
C GLY A 153 -11.35 5.44 35.84
N GLU A 154 -10.77 4.41 35.24
CA GLU A 154 -9.66 3.65 35.79
C GLU A 154 -8.32 4.35 35.44
N SER A 155 -7.31 4.16 36.30
CA SER A 155 -5.97 4.68 36.06
C SER A 155 -5.07 3.53 35.62
N GLY A 156 -4.33 3.73 34.53
CA GLY A 156 -3.37 2.72 34.02
C GLY A 156 -3.47 2.52 32.51
N PRO A 157 -2.65 1.63 31.94
CA PRO A 157 -2.71 1.28 30.52
C PRO A 157 -4.04 0.57 30.23
N VAL A 158 -4.60 0.83 29.04
CA VAL A 158 -5.84 0.18 28.61
C VAL A 158 -5.59 -1.31 28.37
N ALA A 159 -6.33 -2.16 29.07
CA ALA A 159 -6.27 -3.60 28.91
C ALA A 159 -7.37 -4.08 27.94
N ILE A 160 -6.96 -4.58 26.79
CA ILE A 160 -7.87 -5.15 25.77
C ILE A 160 -8.11 -6.62 26.11
N GLU A 161 -9.36 -7.02 26.21
CA GLU A 161 -9.77 -8.37 26.52
C GLU A 161 -10.50 -9.04 25.35
N LYS A 162 -10.69 -10.37 25.42
CA LYS A 162 -11.45 -11.12 24.41
C LYS A 162 -12.88 -10.62 24.24
N SER A 163 -13.50 -10.13 25.33
CA SER A 163 -14.84 -9.52 25.28
C SER A 163 -14.89 -8.34 24.32
N ASP A 164 -13.85 -7.49 24.31
CA ASP A 164 -13.78 -6.34 23.43
C ASP A 164 -13.69 -6.78 21.94
N ILE A 165 -12.99 -7.89 21.66
CA ILE A 165 -12.95 -8.48 20.31
C ILE A 165 -14.33 -9.02 19.89
N TYR A 166 -15.10 -9.61 20.82
CA TYR A 166 -16.46 -10.05 20.51
C TYR A 166 -17.40 -8.89 20.16
N GLU A 167 -17.29 -7.76 20.86
CA GLU A 167 -18.06 -6.56 20.56
C GLU A 167 -17.71 -6.04 19.13
N VAL A 168 -16.42 -5.95 18.81
CA VAL A 168 -15.98 -5.59 17.45
C VAL A 168 -16.56 -6.55 16.41
N ALA A 169 -16.52 -7.84 16.68
CA ALA A 169 -17.02 -8.86 15.76
C ALA A 169 -18.53 -8.71 15.51
N GLN A 170 -19.31 -8.36 16.53
CA GLN A 170 -20.75 -8.11 16.40
C GLN A 170 -21.03 -6.87 15.56
N VAL A 171 -20.37 -5.75 15.86
CA VAL A 171 -20.59 -4.47 15.16
C VAL A 171 -20.11 -4.53 13.72
N SER A 172 -18.93 -5.12 13.46
CA SER A 172 -18.32 -5.17 12.12
C SER A 172 -18.77 -6.35 11.26
N ARG A 173 -19.73 -7.16 11.72
CA ARG A 173 -20.24 -8.37 11.05
C ARG A 173 -19.14 -9.37 10.64
N LEU A 174 -18.05 -9.43 11.40
CA LEU A 174 -16.93 -10.35 11.13
C LEU A 174 -17.35 -11.82 11.15
N TYR A 175 -18.45 -12.16 11.83
CA TYR A 175 -19.02 -13.50 11.84
C TYR A 175 -19.42 -14.03 10.45
N GLN A 176 -19.75 -13.16 9.50
CA GLN A 176 -20.11 -13.58 8.15
C GLN A 176 -18.93 -14.20 7.39
N TYR A 177 -17.69 -13.89 7.79
CA TYR A 177 -16.49 -14.46 7.17
C TYR A 177 -16.10 -15.83 7.75
N VAL A 178 -16.47 -16.12 8.97
CA VAL A 178 -16.18 -17.41 9.63
C VAL A 178 -17.11 -18.52 9.10
N THR A 179 -18.39 -18.20 8.90
CA THR A 179 -19.39 -19.14 8.38
C THR A 179 -19.18 -19.50 6.91
N LYS A 180 -18.65 -18.59 6.09
CA LYS A 180 -18.40 -18.84 4.66
C LYS A 180 -17.29 -19.87 4.41
N LYS A 181 -16.27 -19.93 5.30
CA LYS A 181 -15.16 -20.90 5.17
C LYS A 181 -15.54 -22.31 5.58
N ALA A 182 -16.57 -22.47 6.40
CA ALA A 182 -17.08 -23.79 6.81
C ALA A 182 -17.94 -24.46 5.73
N SER A 183 -18.51 -23.66 4.79
CA SER A 183 -19.34 -24.16 3.69
C SER A 183 -18.57 -24.43 2.39
N ASP A 184 -17.32 -23.97 2.28
CA ASP A 184 -16.50 -24.11 1.06
C ASP A 184 -15.42 -25.21 1.17
N GLN A 185 -15.49 -26.10 2.18
CA GLN A 185 -14.69 -27.32 2.19
C GLN A 185 -15.43 -28.39 1.37
N PRO A 186 -14.87 -28.84 0.23
CA PRO A 186 -15.41 -30.01 -0.48
C PRO A 186 -15.25 -31.25 0.40
N GLU A 187 -16.29 -32.08 0.44
CA GLU A 187 -16.30 -33.43 1.03
C GLU A 187 -15.26 -34.36 0.37
#